data_c7a9fa01f7fa3197e99e385d36194ca4
#
_entry.id   c7a9fa01f7fa3197e99e385d36194ca4
#
_cell.length_a   1.000
_cell.length_b   1.000
_cell.length_c   1.000
_cell.angle_alpha   90.00
_cell.angle_beta   90.00
_cell.angle_gamma   90.00
#
_symmetry.space_group_name_H-M   'P 1'
#
loop_
_entity.id
_entity.type
_entity.pdbx_description
1 polymer ?
#
loop_
_entity_poly.entity_id
_entity_poly.type
_entity_poly.pdbx_seq_one_letter_code
_entity_poly.pdbx_strand_id
1 'polypeptide(L)'
;FVPITVVAYLYLGLTYGGYPYLVKLLVPKRFRAIKMVTKKAPKNYDAKVKLAFSAVLCAILCFLFPVASPLFFSLFLGVAVRESGMKHIYDFVSGPLLYGSTFMLGVLLGVLCDAHLLLDPKILKLLVLGIVALLLSGIGGIIGGYIMYIIKRGNYNPVIGIAAVSCVPTTAKVAQKIVSKDNPDSFVLGDALGANISGVITSAIITGIYITVIPYSVSY
;
A
#
# COMPACT_ATOMS: atom_id res chain seq x y z
N PHE A 1 -10.61 1.57 -20.40
CA PHE A 1 -10.25 1.60 -18.96
C PHE A 1 -10.61 0.33 -18.21
N VAL A 2 -11.80 -0.27 -18.46
CA VAL A 2 -12.30 -1.46 -17.75
C VAL A 2 -11.31 -2.64 -17.74
N PRO A 3 -10.74 -3.08 -18.88
CA PRO A 3 -9.80 -4.21 -18.91
C PRO A 3 -8.54 -3.97 -18.07
N ILE A 4 -8.03 -2.74 -18.09
CA ILE A 4 -6.84 -2.36 -17.30
C ILE A 4 -7.12 -2.43 -15.81
N THR A 5 -8.31 -2.04 -15.39
CA THR A 5 -8.74 -2.11 -13.99
C THR A 5 -8.79 -3.57 -13.50
N VAL A 6 -9.37 -4.47 -14.28
CA VAL A 6 -9.42 -5.91 -13.95
C VAL A 6 -8.01 -6.48 -13.81
N VAL A 7 -7.12 -6.19 -14.74
CA VAL A 7 -5.71 -6.61 -14.68
C VAL A 7 -5.02 -6.08 -13.43
N ALA A 8 -5.23 -4.79 -13.08
CA ALA A 8 -4.66 -4.21 -11.87
C ALA A 8 -5.09 -4.94 -10.59
N TYR A 9 -6.34 -5.40 -10.52
CA TYR A 9 -6.81 -6.17 -9.35
C TYR A 9 -6.33 -7.62 -9.33
N LEU A 10 -6.08 -8.25 -10.48
CA LEU A 10 -5.44 -9.56 -10.52
C LEU A 10 -4.04 -9.52 -9.89
N TYR A 11 -3.33 -8.40 -9.98
CA TYR A 11 -2.04 -8.21 -9.32
C TYR A 11 -2.11 -8.26 -7.79
N LEU A 12 -3.24 -7.93 -7.17
CA LEU A 12 -3.42 -8.08 -5.72
C LEU A 12 -3.30 -9.54 -5.29
N GLY A 13 -3.91 -10.46 -6.05
CA GLY A 13 -3.76 -11.89 -5.83
C GLY A 13 -2.32 -12.34 -5.98
N LEU A 14 -1.63 -11.83 -6.99
CA LEU A 14 -0.23 -12.14 -7.25
C LEU A 14 0.70 -11.63 -6.14
N THR A 15 0.46 -10.42 -5.61
CA THR A 15 1.26 -9.89 -4.49
C THR A 15 1.06 -10.72 -3.22
N TYR A 16 -0.17 -11.12 -2.93
CA TYR A 16 -0.46 -11.95 -1.75
C TYR A 16 0.16 -13.35 -1.84
N GLY A 17 0.10 -13.98 -3.02
CA GLY A 17 0.67 -15.31 -3.26
C GLY A 17 2.16 -15.30 -3.59
N GLY A 18 2.64 -14.37 -4.39
CA GLY A 18 4.01 -14.32 -4.92
C GLY A 18 5.04 -13.67 -4.00
N TYR A 19 4.67 -12.61 -3.30
CA TYR A 19 5.62 -11.88 -2.43
C TYR A 19 6.21 -12.70 -1.28
N PRO A 20 5.50 -13.64 -0.64
CA PRO A 20 6.13 -14.52 0.33
C PRO A 20 7.31 -15.30 -0.23
N TYR A 21 7.25 -15.74 -1.50
CA TYR A 21 8.35 -16.43 -2.16
C TYR A 21 9.49 -15.48 -2.49
N LEU A 22 9.17 -14.29 -3.02
CA LEU A 22 10.16 -13.26 -3.32
C LEU A 22 10.94 -12.85 -2.05
N VAL A 23 10.24 -12.62 -0.94
CA VAL A 23 10.88 -12.27 0.34
C VAL A 23 11.76 -13.42 0.84
N LYS A 24 11.30 -14.67 0.74
CA LYS A 24 12.11 -15.83 1.17
C LYS A 24 13.37 -15.99 0.34
N LEU A 25 13.31 -15.65 -0.96
CA LEU A 25 14.44 -15.73 -1.87
C LEU A 25 15.48 -14.62 -1.58
N LEU A 26 15.01 -13.38 -1.35
CA LEU A 26 15.88 -12.21 -1.24
C LEU A 26 16.30 -11.88 0.19
N VAL A 27 15.52 -12.29 1.19
CA VAL A 27 15.79 -12.02 2.60
C VAL A 27 16.06 -13.33 3.34
N PRO A 28 17.33 -13.61 3.72
CA PRO A 28 17.67 -14.77 4.52
C PRO A 28 16.91 -14.81 5.85
N LYS A 29 16.67 -16.02 6.39
CA LYS A 29 15.93 -16.24 7.62
C LYS A 29 16.46 -15.41 8.80
N ARG A 30 17.80 -15.23 8.88
CA ARG A 30 18.46 -14.42 9.89
C ARG A 30 17.91 -12.98 9.95
N PHE A 31 17.66 -12.37 8.81
CA PHE A 31 17.14 -10.99 8.72
C PHE A 31 15.63 -10.93 8.90
N ARG A 32 14.89 -11.96 8.46
CA ARG A 32 13.43 -12.03 8.67
C ARG A 32 13.05 -12.22 10.13
N ALA A 33 13.91 -12.89 10.92
CA ALA A 33 13.68 -13.14 12.35
C ALA A 33 14.06 -11.97 13.26
N ILE A 34 14.54 -10.84 12.73
CA ILE A 34 14.93 -9.68 13.53
C ILE A 34 13.72 -9.14 14.29
N LYS A 35 13.82 -9.13 15.63
CA LYS A 35 12.89 -8.45 16.51
C LYS A 35 13.32 -7.01 16.67
N MET A 36 12.48 -6.09 16.21
CA MET A 36 12.77 -4.67 16.38
C MET A 36 12.53 -4.26 17.83
N VAL A 37 13.51 -3.56 18.40
CA VAL A 37 13.34 -2.95 19.71
C VAL A 37 12.43 -1.75 19.55
N THR A 38 11.22 -1.84 20.09
CA THR A 38 10.25 -0.75 20.07
C THR A 38 10.85 0.45 20.80
N LYS A 39 11.19 1.49 20.06
CA LYS A 39 11.53 2.78 20.66
C LYS A 39 10.33 3.30 21.42
N LYS A 40 10.58 4.12 22.44
CA LYS A 40 9.57 4.82 23.24
C LYS A 40 8.31 5.10 22.44
N ALA A 41 7.15 4.81 23.02
CA ALA A 41 5.86 5.10 22.41
C ALA A 41 5.88 6.50 21.77
N PRO A 42 5.40 6.66 20.53
CA PRO A 42 5.37 7.96 19.88
C PRO A 42 4.64 8.94 20.80
N LYS A 43 5.13 10.19 20.85
CA LYS A 43 4.45 11.25 21.60
C LYS A 43 2.96 11.22 21.25
N ASN A 44 2.13 10.99 22.26
CA ASN A 44 0.69 10.98 22.03
C ASN A 44 0.25 12.43 21.89
N TYR A 45 0.12 12.88 20.63
CA TYR A 45 -0.45 14.19 20.34
C TYR A 45 -1.95 14.16 20.60
N ASP A 46 -2.48 15.30 21.07
CA ASP A 46 -3.92 15.46 21.25
C ASP A 46 -4.67 15.21 19.94
N ALA A 47 -5.86 14.62 20.03
CA ALA A 47 -6.72 14.34 18.87
C ALA A 47 -7.01 15.59 18.03
N LYS A 48 -7.18 16.75 18.70
CA LYS A 48 -7.38 18.06 18.03
C LYS A 48 -6.20 18.45 17.15
N VAL A 49 -4.97 18.24 17.61
CA VAL A 49 -3.75 18.54 16.85
C VAL A 49 -3.62 17.63 15.64
N LYS A 50 -3.91 16.32 15.81
CA LYS A 50 -3.90 15.36 14.72
C LYS A 50 -4.96 15.70 13.66
N LEU A 51 -6.17 16.07 14.08
CA LEU A 51 -7.25 16.47 13.18
C LEU A 51 -6.89 17.75 12.41
N ALA A 52 -6.42 18.78 13.09
CA ALA A 52 -6.01 20.03 12.45
C ALA A 52 -4.89 19.79 11.42
N PHE A 53 -3.85 19.04 11.80
CA PHE A 53 -2.77 18.68 10.88
C PHE A 53 -3.28 17.89 9.67
N SER A 54 -4.15 16.92 9.90
CA SER A 54 -4.72 16.09 8.82
C SER A 54 -5.57 16.93 7.86
N ALA A 55 -6.38 17.86 8.38
CA ALA A 55 -7.20 18.73 7.55
C ALA A 55 -6.36 19.67 6.67
N VAL A 56 -5.35 20.32 7.26
CA VAL A 56 -4.44 21.20 6.52
C VAL A 56 -3.67 20.43 5.46
N LEU A 57 -3.11 19.25 5.81
CA LEU A 57 -2.36 18.43 4.87
C LEU A 57 -3.25 17.89 3.75
N CYS A 58 -4.49 17.49 4.07
CA CYS A 58 -5.48 17.08 3.08
C CYS A 58 -5.77 18.22 2.07
N ALA A 59 -6.03 19.43 2.56
CA ALA A 59 -6.30 20.59 1.72
C ALA A 59 -5.12 20.90 0.79
N ILE A 60 -3.89 20.90 1.31
CA ILE A 60 -2.68 21.14 0.54
C ILE A 60 -2.50 20.07 -0.56
N LEU A 61 -2.61 18.79 -0.20
CA LEU A 61 -2.41 17.71 -1.17
C LEU A 61 -3.52 17.64 -2.23
N CYS A 62 -4.77 17.89 -1.85
CA CYS A 62 -5.88 17.96 -2.81
C CYS A 62 -5.73 19.15 -3.77
N PHE A 63 -5.21 20.27 -3.30
CA PHE A 63 -4.95 21.44 -4.13
C PHE A 63 -3.79 21.21 -5.10
N LEU A 64 -2.69 20.60 -4.62
CA LEU A 64 -1.51 20.32 -5.44
C LEU A 64 -1.75 19.20 -6.46
N PHE A 65 -2.56 18.21 -6.12
CA PHE A 65 -2.80 17.03 -6.95
C PHE A 65 -4.30 16.76 -7.13
N PRO A 66 -5.03 17.57 -7.93
CA PRO A 66 -6.48 17.45 -8.08
C PRO A 66 -6.95 16.07 -8.53
N VAL A 67 -6.19 15.41 -9.42
CA VAL A 67 -6.50 14.06 -9.93
C VAL A 67 -6.49 13.00 -8.83
N ALA A 68 -5.63 13.15 -7.84
CA ALA A 68 -5.50 12.25 -6.70
C ALA A 68 -6.37 12.67 -5.48
N SER A 69 -7.11 13.77 -5.58
CA SER A 69 -7.93 14.30 -4.48
C SER A 69 -8.87 13.27 -3.84
N PRO A 70 -9.60 12.40 -4.59
CA PRO A 70 -10.48 11.43 -3.97
C PRO A 70 -9.74 10.47 -3.04
N LEU A 71 -8.51 10.10 -3.40
CA LEU A 71 -7.66 9.22 -2.60
C LEU A 71 -7.19 9.92 -1.31
N PHE A 72 -6.67 11.14 -1.43
CA PHE A 72 -6.24 11.91 -0.27
C PHE A 72 -7.40 12.21 0.66
N PHE A 73 -8.52 12.68 0.12
CA PHE A 73 -9.72 12.97 0.89
C PHE A 73 -10.20 11.76 1.69
N SER A 74 -10.31 10.58 1.05
CA SER A 74 -10.75 9.35 1.73
C SER A 74 -9.76 8.91 2.83
N LEU A 75 -8.45 9.05 2.59
CA LEU A 75 -7.41 8.74 3.57
C LEU A 75 -7.56 9.63 4.83
N PHE A 76 -7.63 10.93 4.64
CA PHE A 76 -7.72 11.88 5.75
C PHE A 76 -9.10 11.88 6.42
N LEU A 77 -10.17 11.58 5.68
CA LEU A 77 -11.49 11.32 6.27
C LEU A 77 -11.43 10.11 7.23
N GLY A 78 -10.74 9.04 6.86
CA GLY A 78 -10.51 7.90 7.74
C GLY A 78 -9.74 8.29 9.02
N VAL A 79 -8.74 9.15 8.91
CA VAL A 79 -8.03 9.71 10.08
C VAL A 79 -8.99 10.54 10.94
N ALA A 80 -9.81 11.40 10.32
CA ALA A 80 -10.78 12.24 11.05
C ALA A 80 -11.81 11.38 11.81
N VAL A 81 -12.37 10.36 11.18
CA VAL A 81 -13.29 9.42 11.84
C VAL A 81 -12.62 8.73 13.03
N ARG A 82 -11.38 8.30 12.87
CA ARG A 82 -10.63 7.63 13.95
C ARG A 82 -10.37 8.56 15.14
N GLU A 83 -9.94 9.79 14.88
CA GLU A 83 -9.56 10.75 15.93
C GLU A 83 -10.76 11.54 16.48
N SER A 84 -11.95 11.46 15.87
CA SER A 84 -13.16 12.12 16.33
C SER A 84 -13.71 11.59 17.66
N GLY A 85 -13.28 10.39 18.07
CA GLY A 85 -13.79 9.71 19.25
C GLY A 85 -15.20 9.12 19.09
N MET A 86 -15.83 9.26 17.92
CA MET A 86 -17.16 8.70 17.62
C MET A 86 -17.07 7.21 17.32
N LYS A 87 -17.07 6.40 18.39
CA LYS A 87 -16.86 4.96 18.31
C LYS A 87 -17.81 4.27 17.33
N HIS A 88 -19.09 4.62 17.35
CA HIS A 88 -20.08 4.01 16.48
C HIS A 88 -19.79 4.22 14.99
N ILE A 89 -19.33 5.42 14.61
CA ILE A 89 -18.96 5.72 13.22
C ILE A 89 -17.68 4.98 12.85
N TYR A 90 -16.70 4.97 13.75
CA TYR A 90 -15.46 4.21 13.54
C TYR A 90 -15.73 2.71 13.34
N ASP A 91 -16.53 2.10 14.21
CA ASP A 91 -16.87 0.66 14.13
C ASP A 91 -17.65 0.35 12.84
N PHE A 92 -18.57 1.24 12.42
CA PHE A 92 -19.31 1.10 11.17
C PHE A 92 -18.37 1.19 9.95
N VAL A 93 -17.49 2.19 9.90
CA VAL A 93 -16.58 2.40 8.76
C VAL A 93 -15.51 1.31 8.68
N SER A 94 -14.93 0.91 9.81
CA SER A 94 -13.87 -0.10 9.87
C SER A 94 -14.36 -1.55 9.76
N GLY A 95 -15.64 -1.79 9.91
CA GLY A 95 -16.28 -3.10 9.83
C GLY A 95 -17.27 -3.20 8.66
N PRO A 96 -18.57 -2.96 8.88
CA PRO A 96 -19.61 -3.20 7.89
C PRO A 96 -19.36 -2.49 6.55
N LEU A 97 -18.98 -1.21 6.57
CA LEU A 97 -18.73 -0.44 5.36
C LEU A 97 -17.53 -0.97 4.61
N LEU A 98 -16.43 -1.27 5.31
CA LEU A 98 -15.21 -1.83 4.71
C LEU A 98 -15.51 -3.16 4.02
N TYR A 99 -16.14 -4.09 4.73
CA TYR A 99 -16.44 -5.42 4.17
C TYR A 99 -17.48 -5.37 3.07
N GLY A 100 -18.54 -4.57 3.23
CA GLY A 100 -19.55 -4.37 2.22
C GLY A 100 -19.01 -3.76 0.94
N SER A 101 -18.19 -2.71 1.05
CA SER A 101 -17.52 -2.09 -0.10
C SER A 101 -16.55 -3.05 -0.79
N THR A 102 -15.79 -3.84 -0.02
CA THR A 102 -14.87 -4.84 -0.56
C THR A 102 -15.61 -5.95 -1.29
N PHE A 103 -16.74 -6.41 -0.74
CA PHE A 103 -17.61 -7.40 -1.38
C PHE A 103 -18.19 -6.87 -2.70
N MET A 104 -18.78 -5.68 -2.68
CA MET A 104 -19.33 -5.05 -3.89
C MET A 104 -18.25 -4.82 -4.95
N LEU A 105 -17.07 -4.38 -4.57
CA LEU A 105 -15.93 -4.26 -5.47
C LEU A 105 -15.56 -5.61 -6.10
N GLY A 106 -15.51 -6.67 -5.30
CA GLY A 106 -15.24 -8.03 -5.80
C GLY A 106 -16.28 -8.52 -6.81
N VAL A 107 -17.58 -8.29 -6.54
CA VAL A 107 -18.68 -8.62 -7.46
C VAL A 107 -18.55 -7.84 -8.77
N LEU A 108 -18.37 -6.52 -8.70
CA LEU A 108 -18.22 -5.68 -9.89
C LEU A 108 -17.03 -6.11 -10.75
N LEU A 109 -15.90 -6.40 -10.11
CA LEU A 109 -14.70 -6.87 -10.83
C LEU A 109 -14.92 -8.25 -11.44
N GLY A 110 -15.63 -9.15 -10.74
CA GLY A 110 -15.98 -10.45 -11.27
C GLY A 110 -16.86 -10.37 -12.53
N VAL A 111 -17.85 -9.49 -12.51
CA VAL A 111 -18.73 -9.22 -13.67
C VAL A 111 -17.96 -8.62 -14.84
N LEU A 112 -17.00 -7.74 -14.56
CA LEU A 112 -16.17 -7.09 -15.58
C LEU A 112 -15.04 -8.00 -16.10
N CYS A 113 -14.79 -9.14 -15.44
CA CYS A 113 -13.75 -10.09 -15.80
C CYS A 113 -14.24 -11.01 -16.92
N ASP A 114 -14.22 -10.51 -18.17
CA ASP A 114 -14.54 -11.29 -19.35
C ASP A 114 -13.30 -12.06 -19.84
N ALA A 115 -13.46 -13.35 -20.09
CA ALA A 115 -12.38 -14.22 -20.58
C ALA A 115 -11.84 -13.75 -21.96
N HIS A 116 -12.72 -13.23 -22.84
CA HIS A 116 -12.30 -12.69 -24.13
C HIS A 116 -11.41 -11.45 -24.00
N LEU A 117 -11.69 -10.60 -23.02
CA LEU A 117 -10.86 -9.43 -22.73
C LEU A 117 -9.49 -9.81 -22.17
N LEU A 118 -9.43 -10.82 -21.31
CA LEU A 118 -8.16 -11.28 -20.72
C LEU A 118 -7.25 -11.98 -21.74
N LEU A 119 -7.81 -12.59 -22.75
CA LEU A 119 -7.07 -13.27 -23.83
C LEU A 119 -6.65 -12.33 -24.95
N ASP A 120 -7.08 -11.05 -24.96
CA ASP A 120 -6.63 -10.07 -25.93
C ASP A 120 -5.09 -9.91 -25.85
N PRO A 121 -4.36 -10.05 -26.98
CA PRO A 121 -2.89 -9.91 -26.99
C PRO A 121 -2.37 -8.58 -26.42
N LYS A 122 -3.14 -7.50 -26.50
CA LYS A 122 -2.78 -6.20 -25.94
C LYS A 122 -2.85 -6.24 -24.40
N ILE A 123 -3.89 -6.89 -23.87
CA ILE A 123 -4.10 -7.03 -22.42
C ILE A 123 -3.10 -8.01 -21.82
N LEU A 124 -2.78 -9.08 -22.55
CA LEU A 124 -1.75 -10.03 -22.14
C LEU A 124 -0.38 -9.36 -21.99
N LYS A 125 -0.02 -8.46 -22.91
CA LYS A 125 1.23 -7.68 -22.82
C LYS A 125 1.23 -6.78 -21.57
N LEU A 126 0.11 -6.12 -21.28
CA LEU A 126 -0.04 -5.30 -20.06
C LEU A 126 0.05 -6.14 -18.79
N LEU A 127 -0.53 -7.35 -18.81
CA LEU A 127 -0.45 -8.28 -17.69
C LEU A 127 1.00 -8.69 -17.41
N VAL A 128 1.75 -9.07 -18.43
CA VAL A 128 3.19 -9.43 -18.28
C VAL A 128 3.99 -8.23 -17.79
N LEU A 129 3.77 -7.05 -18.37
CA LEU A 129 4.45 -5.81 -17.95
C LEU A 129 4.18 -5.49 -16.48
N GLY A 130 2.93 -5.64 -16.03
CA GLY A 130 2.57 -5.38 -14.65
C GLY A 130 3.16 -6.42 -13.67
N ILE A 131 3.25 -7.69 -14.06
CA ILE A 131 3.95 -8.72 -13.26
C ILE A 131 5.42 -8.32 -13.07
N VAL A 132 6.09 -7.93 -14.15
CA VAL A 132 7.48 -7.48 -14.10
C VAL A 132 7.63 -6.23 -13.24
N ALA A 133 6.74 -5.25 -13.40
CA ALA A 133 6.72 -4.03 -12.60
C ALA A 133 6.54 -4.31 -11.10
N LEU A 134 5.65 -5.23 -10.74
CA LEU A 134 5.45 -5.64 -9.35
C LEU A 134 6.68 -6.35 -8.77
N LEU A 135 7.30 -7.25 -9.53
CA LEU A 135 8.52 -7.92 -9.11
C LEU A 135 9.65 -6.91 -8.86
N LEU A 136 9.86 -5.98 -9.78
CA LEU A 136 10.86 -4.91 -9.64
C LEU A 136 10.54 -3.99 -8.45
N SER A 137 9.28 -3.64 -8.27
CA SER A 137 8.84 -2.85 -7.12
C SER A 137 9.07 -3.59 -5.80
N GLY A 138 8.79 -4.90 -5.76
CA GLY A 138 9.06 -5.75 -4.59
C GLY A 138 10.55 -5.84 -4.27
N ILE A 139 11.40 -6.01 -5.28
CA ILE A 139 12.86 -6.02 -5.14
C ILE A 139 13.35 -4.65 -4.63
N GLY A 140 12.89 -3.55 -5.23
CA GLY A 140 13.20 -2.19 -4.80
C GLY A 140 12.79 -1.92 -3.36
N GLY A 141 11.60 -2.38 -2.96
CA GLY A 141 11.11 -2.29 -1.59
C GLY A 141 12.03 -3.03 -0.61
N ILE A 142 12.44 -4.26 -0.93
CA ILE A 142 13.37 -5.04 -0.10
C ILE A 142 14.73 -4.36 -0.01
N ILE A 143 15.27 -3.81 -1.10
CA ILE A 143 16.52 -3.04 -1.11
C ILE A 143 16.39 -1.84 -0.17
N GLY A 144 15.28 -1.08 -0.26
CA GLY A 144 14.97 0.00 0.68
C GLY A 144 14.93 -0.47 2.13
N GLY A 145 14.37 -1.65 2.38
CA GLY A 145 14.38 -2.30 3.68
C GLY A 145 15.79 -2.59 4.20
N TYR A 146 16.70 -3.06 3.36
CA TYR A 146 18.11 -3.26 3.71
C TYR A 146 18.84 -1.94 3.96
N ILE A 147 18.58 -0.91 3.17
CA ILE A 147 19.14 0.43 3.40
C ILE A 147 18.73 0.92 4.79
N MET A 148 17.44 0.78 5.13
CA MET A 148 16.95 1.15 6.47
C MET A 148 17.56 0.29 7.58
N TYR A 149 17.82 -0.99 7.34
CA TYR A 149 18.53 -1.86 8.27
C TYR A 149 19.94 -1.34 8.57
N ILE A 150 20.68 -0.91 7.55
CA ILE A 150 22.02 -0.32 7.69
C ILE A 150 21.92 1.01 8.47
N ILE A 151 21.03 1.92 8.08
CA ILE A 151 20.83 3.23 8.74
C ILE A 151 20.47 3.05 10.22
N LYS A 152 19.64 2.06 10.54
CA LYS A 152 19.20 1.76 11.92
C LYS A 152 20.17 0.84 12.68
N ARG A 153 21.37 0.61 12.14
CA ARG A 153 22.42 -0.20 12.75
C ARG A 153 21.93 -1.59 13.20
N GLY A 154 21.22 -2.26 12.31
CA GLY A 154 20.73 -3.61 12.58
C GLY A 154 19.36 -3.69 13.30
N ASN A 155 18.82 -2.60 13.81
CA ASN A 155 17.52 -2.56 14.50
C ASN A 155 16.36 -2.21 13.55
N TYR A 156 16.29 -2.89 12.42
CA TYR A 156 15.19 -2.78 11.46
C TYR A 156 15.02 -4.08 10.71
N ASN A 157 13.79 -4.53 10.54
CA ASN A 157 13.52 -5.76 9.79
C ASN A 157 13.36 -5.43 8.30
N PRO A 158 14.26 -5.89 7.40
CA PRO A 158 14.21 -5.56 5.98
C PRO A 158 12.91 -5.99 5.27
N VAL A 159 12.20 -6.97 5.81
CA VAL A 159 10.92 -7.44 5.26
C VAL A 159 9.87 -6.33 5.22
N ILE A 160 9.99 -5.31 6.08
CA ILE A 160 9.08 -4.15 6.08
C ILE A 160 9.11 -3.43 4.73
N GLY A 161 10.24 -3.43 4.04
CA GLY A 161 10.39 -2.79 2.75
C GLY A 161 9.40 -3.29 1.68
N ILE A 162 8.98 -4.58 1.74
CA ILE A 162 7.98 -5.11 0.81
C ILE A 162 6.62 -4.41 0.94
N ALA A 163 6.33 -3.84 2.10
CA ALA A 163 5.08 -3.13 2.35
C ALA A 163 5.03 -1.75 1.68
N ALA A 164 6.19 -1.18 1.30
CA ALA A 164 6.26 0.09 0.57
C ALA A 164 5.71 -0.01 -0.87
N VAL A 165 5.53 -1.23 -1.38
CA VAL A 165 4.83 -1.45 -2.64
C VAL A 165 3.40 -0.96 -2.48
N SER A 166 3.01 0.01 -3.34
CA SER A 166 1.73 0.69 -3.31
C SER A 166 0.57 -0.25 -3.65
N CYS A 167 0.22 -1.07 -2.70
CA CYS A 167 -0.93 -1.96 -2.77
C CYS A 167 -1.75 -1.76 -1.49
N VAL A 168 -3.03 -2.05 -1.52
CA VAL A 168 -3.89 -2.09 -0.31
C VAL A 168 -3.10 -2.73 0.85
N PRO A 169 -3.38 -2.48 2.14
CA PRO A 169 -2.63 -2.98 3.32
C PRO A 169 -2.25 -4.47 3.32
N THR A 170 -2.50 -5.14 2.21
CA THR A 170 -2.19 -6.55 1.94
C THR A 170 -0.70 -6.83 2.07
N THR A 171 0.16 -5.99 1.49
CA THR A 171 1.63 -6.18 1.54
C THR A 171 2.17 -6.02 2.96
N ALA A 172 1.61 -5.12 3.76
CA ALA A 172 1.93 -5.00 5.18
C ALA A 172 1.52 -6.24 5.99
N LYS A 173 0.33 -6.80 5.71
CA LYS A 173 -0.13 -8.06 6.30
C LYS A 173 0.75 -9.24 5.87
N VAL A 174 1.20 -9.27 4.61
CA VAL A 174 2.14 -10.28 4.09
C VAL A 174 3.48 -10.18 4.83
N ALA A 175 4.03 -8.97 5.00
CA ALA A 175 5.26 -8.75 5.76
C ALA A 175 5.15 -9.31 7.19
N GLN A 176 4.08 -8.97 7.91
CA GLN A 176 3.82 -9.49 9.25
C GLN A 176 3.72 -11.02 9.26
N LYS A 177 2.95 -11.61 8.34
CA LYS A 177 2.77 -13.06 8.24
C LYS A 177 4.08 -13.81 8.03
N ILE A 178 4.98 -13.25 7.22
CA ILE A 178 6.30 -13.85 6.96
C ILE A 178 7.17 -13.78 8.22
N VAL A 179 7.24 -12.60 8.84
CA VAL A 179 8.06 -12.36 10.02
C VAL A 179 7.58 -13.20 11.21
N SER A 180 6.28 -13.25 11.48
CA SER A 180 5.70 -14.07 12.56
C SER A 180 5.93 -15.56 12.38
N LYS A 181 6.08 -16.04 11.14
CA LYS A 181 6.39 -17.45 10.88
C LYS A 181 7.83 -17.81 11.27
N ASP A 182 8.77 -16.88 11.11
CA ASP A 182 10.19 -17.10 11.44
C ASP A 182 10.52 -16.68 12.87
N ASN A 183 9.79 -15.72 13.44
CA ASN A 183 9.89 -15.26 14.83
C ASN A 183 8.52 -14.76 15.33
N PRO A 184 7.76 -15.56 16.10
CA PRO A 184 6.45 -15.20 16.63
C PRO A 184 6.43 -13.94 17.49
N ASP A 185 7.56 -13.63 18.17
CA ASP A 185 7.70 -12.45 19.05
C ASP A 185 7.99 -11.17 18.28
N SER A 186 8.19 -11.24 16.96
CA SER A 186 8.48 -10.07 16.14
C SER A 186 7.21 -9.49 15.53
N PHE A 187 6.90 -8.26 15.93
CA PHE A 187 5.75 -7.53 15.44
C PHE A 187 6.20 -6.34 14.58
N VAL A 188 5.92 -6.42 13.28
CA VAL A 188 6.34 -5.40 12.29
C VAL A 188 5.17 -4.71 11.61
N LEU A 189 3.92 -5.11 11.92
CA LEU A 189 2.74 -4.64 11.19
C LEU A 189 2.57 -3.12 11.24
N GLY A 190 2.83 -2.48 12.38
CA GLY A 190 2.70 -1.04 12.53
C GLY A 190 3.64 -0.27 11.60
N ASP A 191 4.92 -0.65 11.58
CA ASP A 191 5.92 -0.03 10.71
C ASP A 191 5.65 -0.37 9.23
N ALA A 192 5.21 -1.59 8.94
CA ALA A 192 4.83 -2.02 7.60
C ALA A 192 3.62 -1.26 7.06
N LEU A 193 2.61 -0.98 7.89
CA LEU A 193 1.47 -0.13 7.52
C LEU A 193 1.93 1.32 7.24
N GLY A 194 2.84 1.85 8.04
CA GLY A 194 3.44 3.17 7.80
C GLY A 194 4.16 3.24 6.45
N ALA A 195 4.99 2.23 6.14
CA ALA A 195 5.66 2.11 4.85
C ALA A 195 4.66 1.98 3.69
N ASN A 196 3.59 1.21 3.86
CA ASN A 196 2.54 1.04 2.84
C ASN A 196 1.81 2.35 2.55
N ILE A 197 1.39 3.08 3.58
CA ILE A 197 0.72 4.39 3.42
C ILE A 197 1.64 5.38 2.70
N SER A 198 2.93 5.42 3.07
CA SER A 198 3.91 6.27 2.38
C SER A 198 4.03 5.90 0.89
N GLY A 199 4.04 4.60 0.57
CA GLY A 199 4.05 4.11 -0.80
C GLY A 199 2.81 4.54 -1.60
N VAL A 200 1.62 4.44 -1.00
CA VAL A 200 0.36 4.88 -1.62
C VAL A 200 0.38 6.38 -1.92
N ILE A 201 0.78 7.21 -0.97
CA ILE A 201 0.87 8.67 -1.15
C ILE A 201 1.88 9.00 -2.26
N THR A 202 3.06 8.40 -2.24
CA THR A 202 4.10 8.62 -3.26
C THR A 202 3.61 8.22 -4.66
N SER A 203 2.96 7.07 -4.79
CA SER A 203 2.40 6.61 -6.07
C SER A 203 1.31 7.55 -6.59
N ALA A 204 0.45 8.05 -5.71
CA ALA A 204 -0.59 9.01 -6.08
C ALA A 204 0.01 10.33 -6.59
N ILE A 205 1.06 10.83 -5.94
CA ILE A 205 1.80 12.03 -6.36
C ILE A 205 2.44 11.80 -7.74
N ILE A 206 3.16 10.69 -7.92
CA ILE A 206 3.82 10.35 -9.19
C ILE A 206 2.79 10.23 -10.31
N THR A 207 1.66 9.55 -10.05
CA THR A 207 0.57 9.41 -11.02
C THR A 207 -0.01 10.78 -11.39
N GLY A 208 -0.24 11.66 -10.42
CA GLY A 208 -0.70 13.03 -10.66
C GLY A 208 0.26 13.82 -11.55
N ILE A 209 1.56 13.71 -11.31
CA ILE A 209 2.60 14.34 -12.13
C ILE A 209 2.57 13.78 -13.57
N TYR A 210 2.52 12.46 -13.74
CA TYR A 210 2.47 11.85 -15.09
C TYR A 210 1.23 12.27 -15.87
N ILE A 211 0.06 12.29 -15.26
CA ILE A 211 -1.18 12.72 -15.95
C ILE A 211 -1.10 14.18 -16.39
N THR A 212 -0.36 15.01 -15.63
CA THR A 212 -0.21 16.43 -15.96
C THR A 212 0.86 16.67 -17.02
N VAL A 213 1.98 15.94 -16.98
CA VAL A 213 3.16 16.22 -17.84
C VAL A 213 3.10 15.49 -19.18
N ILE A 214 2.63 14.23 -19.21
CA ILE A 214 2.64 13.41 -20.43
C ILE A 214 1.80 14.00 -21.57
N PRO A 215 0.59 14.56 -21.36
CA PRO A 215 -0.18 15.16 -22.45
C PRO A 215 0.56 16.30 -23.16
N TYR A 216 1.38 17.06 -22.42
CA TYR A 216 2.18 18.14 -23.00
C TYR A 216 3.40 17.64 -23.80
N SER A 217 3.92 16.47 -23.50
CA SER A 217 5.09 15.90 -24.18
C SER A 217 4.73 15.09 -25.43
N VAL A 218 3.48 14.67 -25.58
CA VAL A 218 2.99 13.87 -26.73
C VAL A 218 2.31 14.76 -27.80
N SER A 219 2.09 16.05 -27.51
CA SER A 219 1.47 17.00 -28.43
C SER A 219 2.46 17.70 -29.39
N TYR A 220 3.72 17.22 -29.48
CA TYR A 220 4.73 17.69 -30.44
C TYR A 220 5.17 16.60 -31.38
#